data_dcc8fa8e06cbdb723218d4db25cd1f6d
#
_entry.id   dcc8fa8e06cbdb723218d4db25cd1f6d
#
_cell.length_a   1.000
_cell.length_b   1.000
_cell.length_c   1.000
_cell.angle_alpha   90.00
_cell.angle_beta   90.00
_cell.angle_gamma   90.00
#
_symmetry.space_group_name_H-M   'P 1'
#
loop_
_entity.id
_entity.type
_entity.pdbx_description
1 polymer ?
#
loop_
_entity_poly.entity_id
_entity_poly.type
_entity_poly.pdbx_seq_one_letter_code
_entity_poly.pdbx_strand_id
1 'polypeptide(L)'
;MKANLNLFSDLMSMPDTRQCRDLKSVLKSYIWSDGVLNLTASGPNTLSQINWKTESFSFGTKGKVLRIEMFNHSSITRHVKLFFESEFIPQYQQYAYISPQNDCIFIFNEKNIQLVNGTINGEPIKQCAVFPAFELKKKMKANLKKGKIEYKPIARGAISSMFSLETEIPQGESVTAWAWAVQGKTNHEVLQWNDEIKKNVLALS
;
A
#
# COMPACT_ATOMS: atom_id res chain seq x y z
N MET A 1 7.76 -26.33 10.00
CA MET A 1 7.90 -25.27 11.00
C MET A 1 6.62 -24.44 11.01
N LYS A 2 5.81 -24.49 12.06
CA LYS A 2 4.60 -23.63 12.15
C LYS A 2 5.10 -22.24 12.53
N ALA A 3 5.08 -21.31 11.58
CA ALA A 3 5.35 -19.90 11.85
C ALA A 3 4.33 -19.41 12.90
N ASN A 4 4.83 -18.69 13.89
CA ASN A 4 4.09 -18.23 15.04
C ASN A 4 3.08 -17.13 14.62
N LEU A 5 1.89 -17.55 14.13
CA LEU A 5 0.78 -16.64 13.84
C LEU A 5 0.38 -15.78 15.07
N ASN A 6 0.73 -16.23 16.28
CA ASN A 6 0.43 -15.52 17.53
C ASN A 6 1.22 -14.21 17.68
N LEU A 7 2.44 -14.09 17.13
CA LEU A 7 3.22 -12.84 17.21
C LEU A 7 2.57 -11.70 16.43
N PHE A 8 1.89 -12.01 15.33
CA PHE A 8 1.17 -11.00 14.54
C PHE A 8 -0.16 -10.61 15.21
N SER A 9 -0.84 -11.57 15.87
CA SER A 9 -2.06 -11.29 16.63
C SER A 9 -1.78 -10.42 17.87
N ASP A 10 -0.65 -10.57 18.51
CA ASP A 10 -0.27 -9.79 19.69
C ASP A 10 0.15 -8.36 19.32
N LEU A 11 0.80 -8.15 18.16
CA LEU A 11 1.12 -6.83 17.60
C LEU A 11 -0.10 -6.13 16.98
N MET A 12 -1.08 -6.91 16.52
CA MET A 12 -2.33 -6.46 15.88
C MET A 12 -3.53 -6.49 16.85
N SER A 13 -3.29 -6.57 18.19
CA SER A 13 -4.38 -6.52 19.17
C SER A 13 -5.25 -5.29 18.92
N MET A 14 -6.54 -5.52 18.68
CA MET A 14 -7.51 -4.47 18.39
C MET A 14 -7.52 -3.43 19.52
N PRO A 15 -7.11 -2.18 19.27
CA PRO A 15 -7.40 -1.13 20.23
C PRO A 15 -8.85 -0.72 20.10
N ASP A 16 -9.44 -0.39 21.24
CA ASP A 16 -10.77 0.19 21.39
C ASP A 16 -11.06 1.21 20.28
N THR A 17 -12.11 0.96 19.50
CA THR A 17 -12.54 1.73 18.33
C THR A 17 -12.86 3.21 18.62
N ARG A 18 -12.78 3.65 19.85
CA ARG A 18 -13.14 5.01 20.31
C ARG A 18 -11.98 6.02 20.22
N GLN A 19 -10.72 5.60 20.10
CA GLN A 19 -9.56 6.50 20.05
C GLN A 19 -8.93 6.69 18.67
N CYS A 20 -9.40 5.97 17.64
CA CYS A 20 -8.83 6.02 16.27
C CYS A 20 -9.33 7.21 15.43
N ARG A 21 -9.68 8.37 16.05
CA ARG A 21 -10.19 9.54 15.26
C ARG A 21 -9.12 10.30 14.48
N ASP A 22 -7.84 10.08 14.72
CA ASP A 22 -6.76 10.89 14.13
C ASP A 22 -6.01 10.20 12.96
N LEU A 23 -6.14 8.90 12.74
CA LEU A 23 -5.58 8.19 11.59
C LEU A 23 -6.57 8.18 10.43
N LYS A 24 -6.74 9.33 9.76
CA LYS A 24 -7.55 9.47 8.54
C LYS A 24 -6.77 9.12 7.25
N SER A 25 -5.75 8.27 7.34
CA SER A 25 -5.08 7.76 6.15
C SER A 25 -5.93 6.66 5.53
N VAL A 26 -6.50 6.94 4.38
CA VAL A 26 -7.21 5.93 3.58
C VAL A 26 -6.21 5.33 2.61
N LEU A 27 -5.90 4.04 2.77
CA LEU A 27 -5.13 3.29 1.80
C LEU A 27 -6.12 2.58 0.86
N LYS A 28 -6.25 3.07 -0.37
CA LYS A 28 -7.04 2.45 -1.44
C LYS A 28 -6.14 1.58 -2.28
N SER A 29 -6.65 0.46 -2.78
CA SER A 29 -5.90 -0.44 -3.64
C SER A 29 -6.68 -0.82 -4.88
N TYR A 30 -5.95 -0.97 -5.98
CA TYR A 30 -6.47 -1.33 -7.29
C TYR A 30 -5.65 -2.49 -7.83
N ILE A 31 -6.29 -3.43 -8.50
CA ILE A 31 -5.65 -4.51 -9.23
C ILE A 31 -5.74 -4.24 -10.72
N TRP A 32 -4.63 -4.43 -11.43
CA TRP A 32 -4.53 -4.32 -12.88
C TRP A 32 -3.98 -5.61 -13.46
N SER A 33 -4.63 -6.12 -14.48
CA SER A 33 -4.13 -7.21 -15.33
C SER A 33 -4.69 -7.05 -16.73
N ASP A 34 -3.89 -7.28 -17.75
CA ASP A 34 -4.29 -7.30 -19.17
C ASP A 34 -5.06 -6.03 -19.62
N GLY A 35 -4.67 -4.86 -19.14
CA GLY A 35 -5.30 -3.58 -19.50
C GLY A 35 -6.60 -3.26 -18.74
N VAL A 36 -7.04 -4.13 -17.84
CA VAL A 36 -8.23 -3.91 -17.00
C VAL A 36 -7.81 -3.53 -15.58
N LEU A 37 -8.48 -2.53 -15.02
CA LEU A 37 -8.23 -1.99 -13.68
C LEU A 37 -9.49 -2.09 -12.84
N ASN A 38 -9.41 -2.74 -11.67
CA ASN A 38 -10.49 -2.84 -10.69
C ASN A 38 -10.05 -2.31 -9.32
N LEU A 39 -10.99 -1.74 -8.57
CA LEU A 39 -10.80 -1.41 -7.16
C LEU A 39 -10.92 -2.70 -6.34
N THR A 40 -9.95 -3.00 -5.47
CA THR A 40 -9.93 -4.27 -4.73
C THR A 40 -11.01 -4.38 -3.65
N ALA A 41 -11.49 -3.24 -3.14
CA ALA A 41 -12.50 -3.17 -2.08
C ALA A 41 -13.95 -3.25 -2.59
N SER A 42 -14.18 -3.20 -3.90
CA SER A 42 -15.53 -3.18 -4.47
C SER A 42 -15.61 -3.96 -5.78
N GLY A 43 -16.67 -4.72 -5.94
CA GLY A 43 -16.91 -5.52 -7.14
C GLY A 43 -16.60 -7.01 -6.95
N PRO A 44 -16.75 -7.81 -8.01
CA PRO A 44 -16.36 -9.19 -7.97
C PRO A 44 -14.85 -9.28 -7.72
N ASN A 45 -14.45 -10.07 -6.74
CA ASN A 45 -13.04 -10.29 -6.41
C ASN A 45 -12.35 -11.19 -7.45
N THR A 46 -12.60 -10.91 -8.74
CA THR A 46 -12.09 -11.66 -9.88
C THR A 46 -11.81 -10.72 -11.05
N LEU A 47 -10.61 -10.81 -11.59
CA LEU A 47 -10.17 -10.09 -12.79
C LEU A 47 -9.29 -11.02 -13.65
N SER A 48 -9.63 -11.23 -14.92
CA SER A 48 -8.83 -12.08 -15.83
C SER A 48 -8.49 -13.45 -15.22
N GLN A 49 -9.41 -14.07 -14.47
CA GLN A 49 -9.22 -15.33 -13.72
C GLN A 49 -8.23 -15.21 -12.54
N ILE A 50 -7.88 -14.02 -12.12
CA ILE A 50 -7.24 -13.77 -10.84
C ILE A 50 -8.32 -13.50 -9.80
N ASN A 51 -8.37 -14.32 -8.76
CA ASN A 51 -9.19 -14.05 -7.57
C ASN A 51 -8.33 -13.41 -6.49
N TRP A 52 -8.91 -12.52 -5.68
CA TRP A 52 -8.18 -11.93 -4.56
C TRP A 52 -9.04 -11.79 -3.31
N LYS A 53 -8.37 -11.78 -2.19
CA LYS A 53 -8.91 -11.46 -0.87
C LYS A 53 -8.14 -10.28 -0.29
N THR A 54 -8.84 -9.33 0.28
CA THR A 54 -8.24 -8.14 0.91
C THR A 54 -8.54 -8.16 2.40
N GLU A 55 -7.51 -7.98 3.22
CA GLU A 55 -7.61 -7.87 4.67
C GLU A 55 -6.90 -6.59 5.13
N SER A 56 -7.48 -5.91 6.10
CA SER A 56 -6.93 -4.67 6.66
C SER A 56 -6.71 -4.81 8.15
N PHE A 57 -5.52 -4.47 8.61
CA PHE A 57 -5.10 -4.55 10.00
C PHE A 57 -4.70 -3.17 10.50
N SER A 58 -4.95 -2.91 11.79
CA SER A 58 -4.44 -1.71 12.46
C SER A 58 -3.12 -2.05 13.14
N PHE A 59 -2.10 -1.24 12.93
CA PHE A 59 -0.82 -1.32 13.66
C PHE A 59 -0.89 -0.37 14.85
N GLY A 60 -1.59 -0.78 15.89
CA GLY A 60 -1.94 0.06 17.02
C GLY A 60 -2.64 1.35 16.57
N THR A 61 -2.30 2.48 17.18
CA THR A 61 -2.73 3.83 16.77
C THR A 61 -1.81 4.46 15.72
N LYS A 62 -0.76 3.73 15.29
CA LYS A 62 0.38 4.26 14.54
C LYS A 62 0.30 3.99 13.05
N GLY A 63 -0.51 3.03 12.62
CA GLY A 63 -0.53 2.67 11.21
C GLY A 63 -1.64 1.73 10.81
N LYS A 64 -1.70 1.51 9.51
CA LYS A 64 -2.60 0.58 8.84
C LYS A 64 -1.79 -0.31 7.89
N VAL A 65 -2.09 -1.60 7.92
CA VAL A 65 -1.50 -2.60 7.03
C VAL A 65 -2.61 -3.22 6.21
N LEU A 66 -2.38 -3.39 4.92
CA LEU A 66 -3.28 -4.01 3.97
C LEU A 66 -2.59 -5.27 3.41
N ARG A 67 -3.26 -6.41 3.51
CA ARG A 67 -2.86 -7.68 2.89
C ARG A 67 -3.77 -7.96 1.72
N ILE A 68 -3.20 -8.30 0.58
CA ILE A 68 -3.93 -8.76 -0.60
C ILE A 68 -3.34 -10.11 -1.02
N GLU A 69 -4.14 -11.15 -0.90
CA GLU A 69 -3.81 -12.48 -1.38
C GLU A 69 -4.48 -12.69 -2.73
N MET A 70 -3.72 -13.09 -3.73
CA MET A 70 -4.17 -13.30 -5.11
C MET A 70 -3.90 -14.74 -5.52
N PHE A 71 -4.83 -15.34 -6.27
CA PHE A 71 -4.70 -16.69 -6.82
C PHE A 71 -5.02 -16.68 -8.31
N ASN A 72 -4.16 -17.32 -9.11
CA ASN A 72 -4.33 -17.44 -10.56
C ASN A 72 -5.05 -18.74 -10.94
N HIS A 73 -6.33 -18.63 -11.32
CA HIS A 73 -7.13 -19.76 -11.83
C HIS A 73 -6.97 -19.99 -13.35
N SER A 74 -6.22 -19.12 -14.04
CA SER A 74 -6.03 -19.28 -15.49
C SER A 74 -5.05 -20.41 -15.83
N SER A 75 -5.07 -20.85 -17.08
CA SER A 75 -4.13 -21.85 -17.61
C SER A 75 -2.76 -21.28 -17.99
N ILE A 76 -2.51 -19.99 -17.76
CA ILE A 76 -1.27 -19.30 -18.12
C ILE A 76 -0.78 -18.43 -16.96
N THR A 77 0.51 -18.11 -16.96
CA THR A 77 1.07 -17.10 -16.06
C THR A 77 0.43 -15.74 -16.33
N ARG A 78 0.06 -15.01 -15.27
CA ARG A 78 -0.54 -13.68 -15.34
C ARG A 78 0.38 -12.63 -14.76
N HIS A 79 0.60 -11.55 -15.51
CA HIS A 79 1.27 -10.36 -14.99
C HIS A 79 0.24 -9.47 -14.28
N VAL A 80 0.48 -9.21 -13.01
CA VAL A 80 -0.42 -8.42 -12.14
C VAL A 80 0.32 -7.23 -11.56
N LYS A 81 -0.36 -6.09 -11.54
CA LYS A 81 0.06 -4.89 -10.82
C LYS A 81 -0.97 -4.51 -9.78
N LEU A 82 -0.52 -4.28 -8.58
CA LEU A 82 -1.31 -3.67 -7.53
C LEU A 82 -0.91 -2.21 -7.39
N PHE A 83 -1.87 -1.31 -7.48
CA PHE A 83 -1.66 0.11 -7.22
C PHE A 83 -2.25 0.46 -5.86
N PHE A 84 -1.47 1.17 -5.07
CA PHE A 84 -1.88 1.65 -3.75
C PHE A 84 -1.87 3.16 -3.74
N GLU A 85 -3.00 3.75 -3.37
CA GLU A 85 -3.20 5.18 -3.23
C GLU A 85 -3.34 5.50 -1.75
N SER A 86 -2.49 6.37 -1.23
CA SER A 86 -2.64 6.93 0.11
C SER A 86 -3.07 8.38 -0.01
N GLU A 87 -4.24 8.69 0.52
CA GLU A 87 -4.72 10.05 0.70
C GLU A 87 -4.53 10.44 2.16
N PHE A 88 -3.84 11.53 2.40
CA PHE A 88 -3.81 12.16 3.70
C PHE A 88 -4.87 13.28 3.71
N ILE A 89 -5.82 13.23 4.64
CA ILE A 89 -6.88 14.24 4.72
C ILE A 89 -6.28 15.55 5.20
N PRO A 90 -6.21 16.59 4.35
CA PRO A 90 -5.45 17.78 4.66
C PRO A 90 -6.23 18.70 5.60
N GLN A 91 -5.63 19.02 6.74
CA GLN A 91 -5.96 20.25 7.50
C GLN A 91 -4.82 21.27 7.45
N TYR A 92 -3.65 20.91 6.85
CA TYR A 92 -2.40 21.68 6.89
C TYR A 92 -1.65 21.60 5.57
N GLN A 93 -0.75 22.54 5.35
CA GLN A 93 0.23 22.44 4.27
C GLN A 93 1.11 21.20 4.48
N GLN A 94 1.27 20.44 3.42
CA GLN A 94 2.06 19.22 3.41
C GLN A 94 3.15 19.32 2.35
N TYR A 95 4.21 18.53 2.53
CA TYR A 95 5.14 18.21 1.47
C TYR A 95 5.45 16.71 1.52
N ALA A 96 5.74 16.14 0.35
CA ALA A 96 6.10 14.73 0.25
C ALA A 96 7.28 14.53 -0.68
N TYR A 97 8.05 13.49 -0.41
CA TYR A 97 9.09 13.02 -1.30
C TYR A 97 9.20 11.50 -1.30
N ILE A 98 9.74 10.97 -2.40
CA ILE A 98 10.12 9.57 -2.54
C ILE A 98 11.56 9.43 -2.06
N SER A 99 11.82 8.50 -1.15
CA SER A 99 13.16 8.17 -0.65
C SER A 99 13.70 6.94 -1.37
N PRO A 100 14.65 7.08 -2.31
CA PRO A 100 15.25 5.94 -2.99
C PRO A 100 16.08 5.05 -2.04
N GLN A 101 16.66 5.66 -1.00
CA GLN A 101 17.48 4.94 -0.03
C GLN A 101 16.65 3.97 0.83
N ASN A 102 15.39 4.31 1.10
CA ASN A 102 14.51 3.53 1.98
C ASN A 102 13.38 2.82 1.21
N ASP A 103 13.33 2.96 -0.12
CA ASP A 103 12.29 2.41 -0.99
C ASP A 103 10.87 2.74 -0.50
N CYS A 104 10.66 3.99 -0.05
CA CYS A 104 9.38 4.40 0.55
C CYS A 104 9.03 5.85 0.23
N ILE A 105 7.80 6.23 0.55
CA ILE A 105 7.26 7.57 0.37
C ILE A 105 7.07 8.21 1.74
N PHE A 106 7.64 9.42 1.93
CA PHE A 106 7.41 10.25 3.11
C PHE A 106 6.44 11.37 2.79
N ILE A 107 5.49 11.61 3.71
CA ILE A 107 4.56 12.74 3.69
C ILE A 107 4.66 13.45 5.03
N PHE A 108 4.94 14.74 5.00
CA PHE A 108 5.17 15.58 6.17
C PHE A 108 4.05 16.58 6.31
N ASN A 109 3.60 16.80 7.53
CA ASN A 109 2.81 17.94 7.93
C ASN A 109 3.40 18.56 9.23
N GLU A 110 2.82 19.65 9.72
CA GLU A 110 3.32 20.37 10.90
C GLU A 110 3.43 19.50 12.17
N LYS A 111 2.65 18.43 12.26
CA LYS A 111 2.51 17.63 13.50
C LYS A 111 3.11 16.24 13.40
N ASN A 112 3.10 15.66 12.20
CA ASN A 112 3.39 14.23 12.00
C ASN A 112 4.10 13.99 10.67
N ILE A 113 4.81 12.88 10.64
CA ILE A 113 5.41 12.29 9.46
C ILE A 113 4.64 11.00 9.17
N GLN A 114 4.21 10.81 7.94
CA GLN A 114 3.67 9.54 7.44
C GLN A 114 4.70 8.90 6.52
N LEU A 115 4.90 7.60 6.67
CA LEU A 115 5.65 6.76 5.75
C LEU A 115 4.70 5.76 5.11
N VAL A 116 4.79 5.63 3.78
CA VAL A 116 3.99 4.68 3.00
C VAL A 116 4.94 3.74 2.26
N ASN A 117 4.70 2.43 2.35
CA ASN A 117 5.53 1.41 1.73
C ASN A 117 4.72 0.14 1.43
N GLY A 118 5.36 -0.83 0.76
CA GLY A 118 4.77 -2.14 0.45
C GLY A 118 5.78 -3.12 -0.13
N THR A 119 5.39 -4.39 -0.16
CA THR A 119 6.18 -5.47 -0.76
C THR A 119 5.27 -6.56 -1.33
N ILE A 120 5.75 -7.27 -2.33
CA ILE A 120 5.14 -8.48 -2.90
C ILE A 120 6.25 -9.50 -3.14
N ASN A 121 6.13 -10.69 -2.56
CA ASN A 121 7.19 -11.71 -2.62
C ASN A 121 8.59 -11.20 -2.20
N GLY A 122 8.66 -10.27 -1.25
CA GLY A 122 9.93 -9.63 -0.86
C GLY A 122 10.41 -8.52 -1.80
N GLU A 123 9.81 -8.36 -2.99
CA GLU A 123 10.15 -7.31 -3.93
C GLU A 123 9.60 -5.95 -3.48
N PRO A 124 10.38 -4.86 -3.63
CA PRO A 124 9.97 -3.53 -3.22
C PRO A 124 9.03 -2.87 -4.24
N ILE A 125 8.66 -1.64 -3.94
CA ILE A 125 7.91 -0.74 -4.82
C ILE A 125 8.60 -0.63 -6.19
N LYS A 126 7.85 -0.78 -7.30
CA LYS A 126 8.36 -0.69 -8.67
C LYS A 126 8.15 0.69 -9.30
N GLN A 127 6.96 1.27 -9.13
CA GLN A 127 6.63 2.61 -9.62
C GLN A 127 6.03 3.42 -8.47
N CYS A 128 6.34 4.70 -8.41
CA CYS A 128 5.78 5.56 -7.36
C CYS A 128 5.73 7.04 -7.79
N ALA A 129 4.79 7.77 -7.19
CA ALA A 129 4.65 9.21 -7.39
C ALA A 129 3.98 9.87 -6.18
N VAL A 130 4.28 11.14 -5.98
CA VAL A 130 3.57 12.03 -5.06
C VAL A 130 3.04 13.24 -5.82
N PHE A 131 1.82 13.67 -5.55
CA PHE A 131 1.20 14.78 -6.28
C PHE A 131 0.19 15.52 -5.41
N PRO A 132 -0.13 16.77 -5.76
CA PRO A 132 -1.26 17.47 -5.18
C PRO A 132 -2.56 16.69 -5.46
N ALA A 133 -3.39 16.51 -4.43
CA ALA A 133 -4.58 15.64 -4.48
C ALA A 133 -5.57 15.99 -5.62
N PHE A 134 -5.60 17.26 -6.05
CA PHE A 134 -6.46 17.69 -7.17
C PHE A 134 -5.96 17.21 -8.55
N GLU A 135 -4.65 16.96 -8.71
CA GLU A 135 -4.08 16.45 -9.98
C GLU A 135 -4.42 14.97 -10.19
N LEU A 136 -4.63 14.24 -9.10
CA LEU A 136 -4.83 12.79 -9.10
C LEU A 136 -6.04 12.37 -9.96
N LYS A 137 -7.15 13.07 -9.84
CA LYS A 137 -8.44 12.62 -10.38
C LYS A 137 -8.52 12.61 -11.92
N LYS A 138 -7.80 13.49 -12.63
CA LYS A 138 -7.94 13.63 -14.09
C LYS A 138 -6.92 12.83 -14.89
N LYS A 139 -5.63 12.91 -14.56
CA LYS A 139 -4.55 12.29 -15.34
C LYS A 139 -4.34 10.81 -14.99
N MET A 140 -4.58 10.46 -13.73
CA MET A 140 -4.19 9.16 -13.19
C MET A 140 -5.01 8.01 -13.72
N LYS A 141 -6.35 8.14 -13.82
CA LYS A 141 -7.19 7.03 -14.31
C LYS A 141 -6.77 6.51 -15.70
N ALA A 142 -6.34 7.41 -16.58
CA ALA A 142 -5.89 7.04 -17.92
C ALA A 142 -4.54 6.28 -17.88
N ASN A 143 -3.62 6.70 -17.01
CA ASN A 143 -2.31 6.07 -16.86
C ASN A 143 -2.40 4.72 -16.13
N LEU A 144 -3.24 4.63 -15.09
CA LEU A 144 -3.48 3.37 -14.38
C LEU A 144 -4.11 2.29 -15.26
N LYS A 145 -5.03 2.66 -16.18
CA LYS A 145 -5.56 1.73 -17.18
C LYS A 145 -4.46 1.17 -18.10
N LYS A 146 -3.38 1.93 -18.31
CA LYS A 146 -2.19 1.48 -19.05
C LYS A 146 -1.18 0.74 -18.17
N GLY A 147 -1.48 0.52 -16.88
CA GLY A 147 -0.57 -0.12 -15.94
C GLY A 147 0.64 0.75 -15.56
N LYS A 148 0.52 2.10 -15.60
CA LYS A 148 1.64 3.02 -15.39
C LYS A 148 1.35 4.09 -14.36
N ILE A 149 2.38 4.44 -13.56
CA ILE A 149 2.44 5.62 -12.71
C ILE A 149 3.52 6.55 -13.30
N GLU A 150 3.16 7.80 -13.60
CA GLU A 150 4.13 8.81 -14.02
C GLU A 150 4.97 9.24 -12.79
N TYR A 151 6.29 9.05 -12.88
CA TYR A 151 7.20 9.35 -11.77
C TYR A 151 7.19 10.83 -11.42
N LYS A 152 6.87 11.15 -10.17
CA LYS A 152 6.89 12.50 -9.61
C LYS A 152 7.43 12.43 -8.17
N PRO A 153 8.72 12.77 -7.95
CA PRO A 153 9.38 12.47 -6.67
C PRO A 153 9.06 13.44 -5.55
N ILE A 154 8.54 14.64 -5.84
CA ILE A 154 8.29 15.69 -4.85
C ILE A 154 6.95 16.36 -5.11
N ALA A 155 6.19 16.66 -4.06
CA ALA A 155 4.97 17.46 -4.12
C ALA A 155 4.78 18.33 -2.87
N ARG A 156 3.98 19.41 -3.04
CA ARG A 156 3.56 20.31 -1.95
C ARG A 156 2.06 20.59 -2.02
N GLY A 157 1.45 20.89 -0.88
CA GLY A 157 0.02 21.20 -0.74
C GLY A 157 -0.76 20.06 -0.11
N ALA A 158 -2.02 19.86 -0.50
CA ALA A 158 -2.77 18.67 -0.15
C ALA A 158 -2.21 17.49 -0.96
N ILE A 159 -1.63 16.49 -0.30
CA ILE A 159 -0.84 15.44 -0.94
C ILE A 159 -1.65 14.15 -1.07
N SER A 160 -1.53 13.51 -2.24
CA SER A 160 -1.78 12.10 -2.44
C SER A 160 -0.49 11.42 -2.91
N SER A 161 -0.29 10.18 -2.50
CA SER A 161 0.80 9.35 -2.97
C SER A 161 0.26 8.09 -3.63
N MET A 162 1.03 7.56 -4.56
CA MET A 162 0.73 6.30 -5.22
C MET A 162 1.98 5.49 -5.47
N PHE A 163 1.86 4.17 -5.35
CA PHE A 163 2.91 3.23 -5.74
C PHE A 163 2.34 1.95 -6.32
N SER A 164 3.16 1.19 -7.04
CA SER A 164 2.82 -0.15 -7.54
C SER A 164 3.69 -1.23 -6.92
N LEU A 165 3.08 -2.39 -6.73
CA LEU A 165 3.74 -3.68 -6.55
C LEU A 165 3.41 -4.54 -7.77
N GLU A 166 4.40 -5.22 -8.34
CA GLU A 166 4.26 -5.92 -9.61
C GLU A 166 4.84 -7.32 -9.50
N THR A 167 4.12 -8.31 -10.04
CA THR A 167 4.55 -9.70 -10.04
C THR A 167 3.94 -10.48 -11.18
N GLU A 168 4.52 -11.63 -11.48
CA GLU A 168 3.92 -12.69 -12.28
C GLU A 168 3.39 -13.77 -11.33
N ILE A 169 2.17 -14.24 -11.61
CA ILE A 169 1.54 -15.33 -10.86
C ILE A 169 1.40 -16.53 -11.82
N PRO A 170 2.19 -17.59 -11.62
CA PRO A 170 2.05 -18.81 -12.42
C PRO A 170 0.65 -19.43 -12.29
N GLN A 171 0.33 -20.32 -13.25
CA GLN A 171 -0.92 -21.08 -13.21
C GLN A 171 -1.08 -21.85 -11.90
N GLY A 172 -2.22 -21.72 -11.24
CA GLY A 172 -2.56 -22.44 -10.02
C GLY A 172 -1.80 -22.00 -8.77
N GLU A 173 -1.05 -20.91 -8.84
CA GLU A 173 -0.29 -20.38 -7.70
C GLU A 173 -0.97 -19.17 -7.07
N SER A 174 -0.58 -18.90 -5.83
CA SER A 174 -1.00 -17.74 -5.06
C SER A 174 0.19 -16.86 -4.70
N VAL A 175 -0.09 -15.57 -4.55
CA VAL A 175 0.88 -14.55 -4.15
C VAL A 175 0.25 -13.62 -3.15
N THR A 176 1.01 -13.20 -2.13
CA THR A 176 0.58 -12.23 -1.14
C THR A 176 1.34 -10.91 -1.28
N ALA A 177 0.60 -9.82 -1.38
CA ALA A 177 1.11 -8.46 -1.33
C ALA A 177 0.75 -7.79 0.00
N TRP A 178 1.65 -6.96 0.48
CA TRP A 178 1.50 -6.16 1.69
C TRP A 178 1.77 -4.70 1.40
N ALA A 179 0.89 -3.83 1.88
CA ALA A 179 1.08 -2.38 1.83
C ALA A 179 0.77 -1.78 3.18
N TRP A 180 1.49 -0.75 3.58
CA TRP A 180 1.26 -0.10 4.86
C TRP A 180 1.49 1.41 4.82
N ALA A 181 0.82 2.08 5.75
CA ALA A 181 1.04 3.47 6.05
C ALA A 181 1.21 3.59 7.57
N VAL A 182 2.32 4.16 8.01
CA VAL A 182 2.63 4.40 9.42
C VAL A 182 2.84 5.88 9.65
N GLN A 183 2.52 6.35 10.87
CA GLN A 183 2.61 7.75 11.25
C GLN A 183 3.33 7.91 12.59
N GLY A 184 4.25 8.86 12.66
CA GLY A 184 5.03 9.20 13.84
C GLY A 184 5.40 10.66 13.88
N LYS A 185 6.12 11.08 14.92
CA LYS A 185 6.59 12.46 15.12
C LYS A 185 7.98 12.70 14.53
N THR A 186 8.76 11.67 14.34
CA THR A 186 10.15 11.75 13.85
C THR A 186 10.40 10.74 12.71
N ASN A 187 11.38 11.04 11.86
CA ASN A 187 11.84 10.10 10.82
C ASN A 187 12.28 8.76 11.41
N HIS A 188 13.00 8.79 12.53
CA HIS A 188 13.48 7.59 13.20
C HIS A 188 12.32 6.68 13.62
N GLU A 189 11.27 7.25 14.19
CA GLU A 189 10.09 6.51 14.64
C GLU A 189 9.37 5.81 13.48
N VAL A 190 9.09 6.52 12.37
CA VAL A 190 8.38 5.93 11.23
C VAL A 190 9.24 4.91 10.48
N LEU A 191 10.55 5.08 10.43
CA LEU A 191 11.47 4.09 9.86
C LEU A 191 11.54 2.84 10.74
N GLN A 192 11.60 2.96 12.05
CA GLN A 192 11.55 1.83 12.97
C GLN A 192 10.27 1.00 12.76
N TRP A 193 9.09 1.66 12.66
CA TRP A 193 7.83 0.97 12.36
C TRP A 193 7.81 0.31 11.00
N ASN A 194 8.37 0.98 9.98
CA ASN A 194 8.50 0.43 8.65
C ASN A 194 9.32 -0.87 8.66
N ASP A 195 10.46 -0.87 9.33
CA ASP A 195 11.35 -2.03 9.40
C ASP A 195 10.74 -3.18 10.21
N GLU A 196 10.01 -2.87 11.28
CA GLU A 196 9.28 -3.86 12.08
C GLU A 196 8.18 -4.53 11.25
N ILE A 197 7.36 -3.76 10.51
CA ILE A 197 6.34 -4.32 9.62
C ILE A 197 7.01 -5.15 8.52
N LYS A 198 8.04 -4.60 7.85
CA LYS A 198 8.76 -5.30 6.78
C LYS A 198 9.31 -6.65 7.23
N LYS A 199 9.93 -6.70 8.41
CA LYS A 199 10.43 -7.95 9.00
C LYS A 199 9.31 -8.96 9.25
N ASN A 200 8.17 -8.51 9.80
CA ASN A 200 7.06 -9.39 10.11
C ASN A 200 6.37 -9.93 8.86
N VAL A 201 6.13 -9.09 7.84
CA VAL A 201 5.48 -9.54 6.60
C VAL A 201 6.37 -10.49 5.79
N LEU A 202 7.70 -10.29 5.80
CA LEU A 202 8.65 -11.21 5.16
C LEU A 202 8.74 -12.57 5.86
N ALA A 203 8.46 -12.64 7.16
CA ALA A 203 8.39 -13.91 7.89
C ALA A 203 7.12 -14.72 7.61
N LEU A 204 6.11 -14.11 6.97
CA LEU A 204 4.82 -14.71 6.62
C LEU A 204 4.68 -15.04 5.12
N SER A 205 5.69 -14.72 4.31
CA SER A 205 5.73 -14.91 2.85
C SER A 205 6.21 -16.28 2.45
#